data_23560090af0355070c9ac33a89ea993e
#
_entry.id   23560090af0355070c9ac33a89ea993e
#
_cell.length_a   1.000
_cell.length_b   1.000
_cell.length_c   1.000
_cell.angle_alpha   90.00
_cell.angle_beta   90.00
_cell.angle_gamma   90.00
#
_symmetry.space_group_name_H-M   'P 1'
#
loop_
_entity.id
_entity.type
_entity.pdbx_description
1 polymer ?
#
loop_
_entity_poly.entity_id
_entity_poly.type
_entity_poly.pdbx_seq_one_letter_code
_entity_poly.pdbx_strand_id
1 'polypeptide(L)'
;KSKEKLNGISWFVLTIITIIGYQGFIGGIVNLVNLPVGIITIGGANWLVSLIFFKIIFENKKIQKYYYDRIDIIFTIVAFLILLNLVYHRFGFGLDINFQSVDATVHMKLATDTVKNHSISTNLYLSSLNEALIIEVLKGIVPKFFYYKIFVLCEIFYLFLAGMIFYTIVRNYSKNIFLQLAACVTTIFYWLGYPLYSTVFGFSYFGLGITVIAYLIAVCDMYVDKLIKREICIIMLALGCYSLMVCYTLFVPVVFLGIFICILNGQIKKKMMISLETIWTMLSVFLIPCILGLIYSFRNVKELAITSSTTTAFANEGGSYRDLYSDFILILPLIIAGYWFIIKKIKKINMVITTMPLLIIFMIILFKLGMDGKVSSYYFCKNHSLLWLLSFICVFWCVETLSEKHKEIVIGFFVTYLILFGFDFKGGDNYILNKNSNFISVTSKNFINIYDFTKLWYDQPKFDGGKLELYKYASDAYQPDVNNNVLVFGNELEEGWFQTLTDQDSPKCNGDINTYNEIVSTGKAEYVCVLYGDAYQTNQAYFDSLEKVYQNGVGFIAKIK
;
A
#
# COMPACT_ATOMS: atom_id res chain seq x y z
N LYS A 1 -15.35 -21.96 26.41
CA LYS A 1 -14.84 -23.19 25.77
C LYS A 1 -14.97 -23.23 24.24
N SER A 2 -15.02 -22.09 23.55
CA SER A 2 -15.05 -22.01 22.07
C SER A 2 -13.76 -21.46 21.49
N LYS A 3 -12.59 -21.74 22.09
CA LYS A 3 -11.31 -21.11 21.79
C LYS A 3 -10.53 -21.68 20.60
N GLU A 4 -11.11 -22.55 19.80
CA GLU A 4 -10.31 -23.36 18.88
C GLU A 4 -10.74 -23.30 17.41
N LYS A 5 -11.59 -22.33 17.05
CA LYS A 5 -12.02 -22.20 15.65
C LYS A 5 -11.63 -20.84 15.11
N LEU A 6 -10.86 -20.84 14.04
CA LEU A 6 -10.56 -19.62 13.29
C LEU A 6 -11.80 -19.15 12.54
N ASN A 7 -12.01 -17.84 12.52
CA ASN A 7 -13.02 -17.23 11.69
C ASN A 7 -12.69 -17.45 10.21
N GLY A 8 -13.65 -17.92 9.42
CA GLY A 8 -13.42 -18.25 8.00
C GLY A 8 -12.99 -17.06 7.15
N ILE A 9 -13.52 -15.85 7.43
CA ILE A 9 -13.13 -14.62 6.71
C ILE A 9 -11.69 -14.25 7.05
N SER A 10 -11.31 -14.28 8.34
CA SER A 10 -9.93 -14.03 8.76
C SER A 10 -8.95 -14.98 8.10
N TRP A 11 -9.31 -16.28 8.05
CA TRP A 11 -8.48 -17.27 7.39
C TRP A 11 -8.34 -17.04 5.89
N PHE A 12 -9.43 -16.66 5.23
CA PHE A 12 -9.42 -16.33 3.80
C PHE A 12 -8.47 -15.17 3.50
N VAL A 13 -8.55 -14.07 4.26
CA VAL A 13 -7.69 -12.90 4.09
C VAL A 13 -6.21 -13.25 4.31
N LEU A 14 -5.91 -13.99 5.39
CA LEU A 14 -4.55 -14.44 5.67
C LEU A 14 -4.01 -15.34 4.56
N THR A 15 -4.84 -16.22 4.01
CA THR A 15 -4.45 -17.10 2.90
C THR A 15 -4.11 -16.30 1.65
N ILE A 16 -4.91 -15.29 1.29
CA ILE A 16 -4.64 -14.44 0.14
C ILE A 16 -3.29 -13.73 0.29
N ILE A 17 -3.04 -13.10 1.45
CA ILE A 17 -1.77 -12.41 1.68
C ILE A 17 -0.59 -13.40 1.67
N THR A 18 -0.78 -14.61 2.19
CA THR A 18 0.23 -15.67 2.12
C THR A 18 0.53 -16.07 0.67
N ILE A 19 -0.50 -16.20 -0.20
CA ILE A 19 -0.34 -16.51 -1.62
C ILE A 19 0.44 -15.39 -2.32
N ILE A 20 0.08 -14.13 -2.08
CA ILE A 20 0.80 -12.96 -2.63
C ILE A 20 2.28 -13.02 -2.24
N GLY A 21 2.58 -13.25 -0.96
CA GLY A 21 3.96 -13.37 -0.48
C GLY A 21 4.70 -14.58 -1.08
N TYR A 22 4.02 -15.71 -1.21
CA TYR A 22 4.56 -16.91 -1.85
C TYR A 22 4.89 -16.67 -3.34
N GLN A 23 4.00 -16.01 -4.07
CA GLN A 23 4.25 -15.65 -5.48
C GLN A 23 5.48 -14.74 -5.61
N GLY A 24 5.62 -13.77 -4.72
CA GLY A 24 6.81 -12.91 -4.66
C GLY A 24 8.09 -13.70 -4.37
N PHE A 25 8.03 -14.65 -3.44
CA PHE A 25 9.15 -15.50 -3.08
C PHE A 25 9.60 -16.40 -4.24
N ILE A 26 8.66 -17.08 -4.89
CA ILE A 26 8.96 -17.91 -6.07
C ILE A 26 9.44 -17.05 -7.23
N GLY A 27 8.79 -15.91 -7.49
CA GLY A 27 9.22 -14.98 -8.54
C GLY A 27 10.65 -14.49 -8.35
N GLY A 28 11.02 -14.17 -7.10
CA GLY A 28 12.39 -13.81 -6.76
C GLY A 28 13.39 -14.94 -7.03
N ILE A 29 13.07 -16.19 -6.66
CA ILE A 29 13.94 -17.34 -6.93
C ILE A 29 14.05 -17.60 -8.44
N VAL A 30 12.93 -17.63 -9.14
CA VAL A 30 12.87 -17.86 -10.60
C VAL A 30 13.75 -16.85 -11.33
N ASN A 31 13.66 -15.57 -10.97
CA ASN A 31 14.48 -14.51 -11.54
C ASN A 31 15.98 -14.65 -11.22
N LEU A 32 16.33 -15.10 -10.00
CA LEU A 32 17.74 -15.32 -9.62
C LEU A 32 18.41 -16.45 -10.38
N VAL A 33 17.65 -17.48 -10.75
CA VAL A 33 18.15 -18.60 -11.56
C VAL A 33 17.99 -18.39 -13.07
N ASN A 34 17.64 -17.16 -13.48
CA ASN A 34 17.45 -16.74 -14.87
C ASN A 34 16.39 -17.57 -15.63
N LEU A 35 15.37 -18.06 -14.93
CA LEU A 35 14.19 -18.65 -15.57
C LEU A 35 13.17 -17.55 -15.90
N PRO A 36 12.32 -17.73 -16.91
CA PRO A 36 11.30 -16.75 -17.27
C PRO A 36 10.34 -16.50 -16.10
N VAL A 37 10.23 -15.25 -15.67
CA VAL A 37 9.26 -14.81 -14.65
C VAL A 37 7.91 -14.66 -15.34
N GLY A 38 6.94 -15.52 -14.99
CA GLY A 38 5.62 -15.46 -15.61
C GLY A 38 4.70 -16.57 -15.15
N ILE A 39 3.52 -16.64 -15.77
CA ILE A 39 2.47 -17.56 -15.35
C ILE A 39 2.86 -19.03 -15.51
N ILE A 40 3.72 -19.38 -16.47
CA ILE A 40 4.14 -20.76 -16.68
C ILE A 40 5.00 -21.24 -15.51
N THR A 41 5.98 -20.46 -15.09
CA THR A 41 6.91 -20.82 -14.01
C THR A 41 6.28 -20.65 -12.64
N ILE A 42 5.73 -19.46 -12.34
CA ILE A 42 5.11 -19.15 -11.04
C ILE A 42 3.77 -19.86 -10.91
N GLY A 43 2.95 -19.86 -11.96
CA GLY A 43 1.68 -20.58 -12.01
C GLY A 43 1.86 -22.09 -11.88
N GLY A 44 2.87 -22.66 -12.55
CA GLY A 44 3.25 -24.07 -12.40
C GLY A 44 3.66 -24.41 -10.97
N ALA A 45 4.48 -23.56 -10.34
CA ALA A 45 4.85 -23.73 -8.93
C ALA A 45 3.61 -23.64 -8.00
N ASN A 46 2.71 -22.68 -8.25
CA ASN A 46 1.44 -22.55 -7.51
C ASN A 46 0.59 -23.82 -7.66
N TRP A 47 0.52 -24.37 -8.86
CA TRP A 47 -0.26 -25.57 -9.13
C TRP A 47 0.33 -26.79 -8.40
N LEU A 48 1.65 -26.98 -8.43
CA LEU A 48 2.33 -28.06 -7.70
C LEU A 48 2.09 -27.96 -6.19
N VAL A 49 2.25 -26.77 -5.61
CA VAL A 49 1.99 -26.56 -4.17
C VAL A 49 0.53 -26.80 -3.84
N SER A 50 -0.41 -26.38 -4.71
CA SER A 50 -1.84 -26.64 -4.54
C SER A 50 -2.16 -28.13 -4.54
N LEU A 51 -1.53 -28.93 -5.42
CA LEU A 51 -1.67 -30.39 -5.44
C LEU A 51 -1.15 -31.04 -4.17
N ILE A 52 0.01 -30.57 -3.65
CA ILE A 52 0.57 -31.07 -2.38
C ILE A 52 -0.39 -30.79 -1.22
N PHE A 53 -0.91 -29.55 -1.13
CA PHE A 53 -1.89 -29.20 -0.10
C PHE A 53 -3.19 -29.99 -0.23
N PHE A 54 -3.70 -30.17 -1.46
CA PHE A 54 -4.89 -30.97 -1.74
C PHE A 54 -4.70 -32.41 -1.24
N LYS A 55 -3.56 -33.02 -1.57
CA LYS A 55 -3.20 -34.37 -1.09
C LYS A 55 -3.19 -34.45 0.44
N ILE A 56 -2.52 -33.48 1.11
CA ILE A 56 -2.44 -33.44 2.59
C ILE A 56 -3.85 -33.30 3.21
N ILE A 57 -4.71 -32.44 2.64
CA ILE A 57 -6.08 -32.25 3.13
C ILE A 57 -6.91 -33.52 2.92
N PHE A 58 -6.80 -34.15 1.76
CA PHE A 58 -7.57 -35.33 1.40
C PHE A 58 -7.19 -36.55 2.27
N GLU A 59 -5.88 -36.76 2.50
CA GLU A 59 -5.37 -37.86 3.32
C GLU A 59 -5.70 -37.66 4.81
N ASN A 60 -5.68 -36.42 5.31
CA ASN A 60 -5.90 -36.16 6.74
C ASN A 60 -7.37 -36.10 7.17
N LYS A 61 -8.35 -36.10 6.26
CA LYS A 61 -9.81 -36.06 6.50
C LYS A 61 -10.29 -35.09 7.60
N LYS A 62 -9.39 -34.28 8.16
CA LYS A 62 -9.66 -33.26 9.17
C LYS A 62 -9.75 -31.90 8.52
N ILE A 63 -10.84 -31.64 7.82
CA ILE A 63 -11.19 -30.28 7.43
C ILE A 63 -11.40 -29.53 8.75
N GLN A 64 -10.56 -28.55 9.00
CA GLN A 64 -10.72 -27.65 10.13
C GLN A 64 -12.07 -26.96 9.98
N LYS A 65 -12.99 -27.17 10.92
CA LYS A 65 -14.32 -26.54 10.86
C LYS A 65 -14.14 -25.05 11.13
N TYR A 66 -14.25 -24.24 10.10
CA TYR A 66 -14.35 -22.80 10.21
C TYR A 66 -15.72 -22.43 10.77
N TYR A 67 -15.78 -21.37 11.55
CA TYR A 67 -17.06 -20.76 11.88
C TYR A 67 -17.21 -19.44 11.12
N TYR A 68 -18.44 -19.15 10.77
CA TYR A 68 -18.83 -17.87 10.19
C TYR A 68 -19.83 -17.23 11.13
N ASP A 69 -19.50 -16.01 11.57
CA ASP A 69 -20.43 -15.19 12.33
C ASP A 69 -21.24 -14.32 11.33
N ARG A 70 -22.52 -14.12 11.62
CA ARG A 70 -23.37 -13.29 10.77
C ARG A 70 -22.85 -11.87 10.63
N ILE A 71 -22.29 -11.30 11.72
CA ILE A 71 -21.70 -9.97 11.71
C ILE A 71 -20.53 -9.90 10.76
N ASP A 72 -19.67 -10.92 10.75
CA ASP A 72 -18.50 -10.95 9.87
C ASP A 72 -18.90 -10.94 8.39
N ILE A 73 -19.95 -11.69 8.05
CA ILE A 73 -20.50 -11.72 6.69
C ILE A 73 -21.12 -10.38 6.32
N ILE A 74 -21.96 -9.82 7.21
CA ILE A 74 -22.60 -8.51 7.00
C ILE A 74 -21.52 -7.43 6.84
N PHE A 75 -20.51 -7.42 7.72
CA PHE A 75 -19.42 -6.44 7.63
C PHE A 75 -18.65 -6.57 6.30
N THR A 76 -18.35 -7.79 5.86
CA THR A 76 -17.66 -8.00 4.58
C THR A 76 -18.47 -7.45 3.41
N ILE A 77 -19.80 -7.66 3.42
CA ILE A 77 -20.70 -7.10 2.40
C ILE A 77 -20.71 -5.57 2.47
N VAL A 78 -20.86 -4.99 3.67
CA VAL A 78 -20.84 -3.53 3.88
C VAL A 78 -19.50 -2.94 3.44
N ALA A 79 -18.38 -3.55 3.82
CA ALA A 79 -17.05 -3.14 3.39
C ALA A 79 -16.91 -3.16 1.87
N PHE A 80 -17.42 -4.20 1.22
CA PHE A 80 -17.43 -4.29 -0.24
C PHE A 80 -18.31 -3.21 -0.88
N LEU A 81 -19.47 -2.91 -0.33
CA LEU A 81 -20.34 -1.82 -0.83
C LEU A 81 -19.70 -0.44 -0.65
N ILE A 82 -19.06 -0.19 0.49
CA ILE A 82 -18.27 1.04 0.71
C ILE A 82 -17.17 1.13 -0.35
N LEU A 83 -16.44 0.04 -0.58
CA LEU A 83 -15.39 0.01 -1.59
C LEU A 83 -15.93 0.27 -3.00
N LEU A 84 -17.04 -0.34 -3.38
CA LEU A 84 -17.69 -0.08 -4.67
C LEU A 84 -18.08 1.39 -4.83
N ASN A 85 -18.60 2.01 -3.77
CA ASN A 85 -18.93 3.43 -3.77
C ASN A 85 -17.68 4.29 -3.96
N LEU A 86 -16.62 4.01 -3.20
CA LEU A 86 -15.32 4.69 -3.32
C LEU A 86 -14.78 4.56 -4.75
N VAL A 87 -14.78 3.35 -5.31
CA VAL A 87 -14.30 3.07 -6.68
C VAL A 87 -15.11 3.85 -7.72
N TYR A 88 -16.43 3.82 -7.61
CA TYR A 88 -17.30 4.54 -8.52
C TYR A 88 -17.00 6.05 -8.55
N HIS A 89 -16.84 6.66 -7.38
CA HIS A 89 -16.56 8.09 -7.31
C HIS A 89 -15.14 8.44 -7.78
N ARG A 90 -14.14 7.60 -7.50
CA ARG A 90 -12.75 7.87 -7.87
C ARG A 90 -12.45 7.51 -9.32
N PHE A 91 -12.72 6.27 -9.68
CA PHE A 91 -12.31 5.70 -10.97
C PHE A 91 -13.47 5.54 -11.96
N GLY A 92 -14.71 5.72 -11.52
CA GLY A 92 -15.89 5.46 -12.33
C GLY A 92 -16.09 3.99 -12.69
N PHE A 93 -17.15 3.68 -13.42
CA PHE A 93 -17.34 2.33 -13.98
C PHE A 93 -16.34 1.98 -15.08
N GLY A 94 -15.73 3.00 -15.71
CA GLY A 94 -14.69 2.83 -16.71
C GLY A 94 -13.34 2.38 -16.15
N LEU A 95 -13.15 2.45 -14.82
CA LEU A 95 -11.87 2.28 -14.16
C LEU A 95 -10.82 3.23 -14.75
N ASP A 96 -11.17 4.51 -14.83
CA ASP A 96 -10.33 5.55 -15.40
C ASP A 96 -9.13 5.85 -14.48
N ILE A 97 -8.05 6.34 -15.07
CA ILE A 97 -6.87 6.76 -14.31
C ILE A 97 -7.24 7.95 -13.41
N ASN A 98 -6.91 7.84 -12.11
CA ASN A 98 -7.10 8.95 -11.18
C ASN A 98 -6.14 8.85 -9.97
N PHE A 99 -4.84 8.90 -10.25
CA PHE A 99 -3.78 8.90 -9.24
C PHE A 99 -3.12 10.27 -9.16
N GLN A 100 -2.67 10.64 -7.95
CA GLN A 100 -2.07 11.95 -7.67
C GLN A 100 -0.55 11.98 -7.81
N SER A 101 0.10 10.84 -7.97
CA SER A 101 1.55 10.73 -8.05
C SER A 101 1.98 10.05 -9.33
N VAL A 102 3.14 10.44 -9.82
CA VAL A 102 3.86 9.76 -10.90
C VAL A 102 4.30 8.35 -10.51
N ASP A 103 4.40 8.02 -9.21
CA ASP A 103 4.77 6.69 -8.73
C ASP A 103 3.85 5.59 -9.30
N ALA A 104 2.55 5.89 -9.47
CA ALA A 104 1.60 4.97 -10.10
C ALA A 104 2.07 4.54 -11.49
N THR A 105 2.60 5.48 -12.29
CA THR A 105 3.10 5.18 -13.64
C THR A 105 4.36 4.32 -13.61
N VAL A 106 5.25 4.57 -12.64
CA VAL A 106 6.49 3.79 -12.45
C VAL A 106 6.15 2.35 -12.07
N HIS A 107 5.25 2.14 -11.11
CA HIS A 107 4.86 0.79 -10.68
C HIS A 107 4.12 0.01 -11.75
N MET A 108 3.22 0.66 -12.48
CA MET A 108 2.57 0.03 -13.64
C MET A 108 3.59 -0.32 -14.74
N LYS A 109 4.56 0.58 -15.02
CA LYS A 109 5.63 0.29 -15.99
C LYS A 109 6.45 -0.92 -15.57
N LEU A 110 6.85 -1.03 -14.29
CA LEU A 110 7.56 -2.20 -13.77
C LEU A 110 6.77 -3.51 -13.98
N ALA A 111 5.45 -3.47 -13.78
CA ALA A 111 4.59 -4.64 -14.03
C ALA A 111 4.55 -4.99 -15.52
N THR A 112 4.34 -4.02 -16.41
CA THR A 112 4.29 -4.25 -17.86
C THR A 112 5.64 -4.68 -18.43
N ASP A 113 6.75 -4.12 -17.96
CA ASP A 113 8.10 -4.51 -18.35
C ASP A 113 8.41 -5.95 -17.91
N THR A 114 7.95 -6.36 -16.72
CA THR A 114 8.08 -7.75 -16.26
C THR A 114 7.33 -8.71 -17.18
N VAL A 115 6.12 -8.36 -17.63
CA VAL A 115 5.36 -9.15 -18.61
C VAL A 115 6.06 -9.22 -19.96
N LYS A 116 6.62 -8.10 -20.44
CA LYS A 116 7.30 -7.99 -21.74
C LYS A 116 8.60 -8.79 -21.76
N ASN A 117 9.41 -8.64 -20.71
CA ASN A 117 10.77 -9.18 -20.66
C ASN A 117 10.86 -10.55 -19.98
N HIS A 118 9.76 -11.02 -19.37
CA HIS A 118 9.74 -12.22 -18.52
C HIS A 118 10.84 -12.24 -17.45
N SER A 119 11.23 -11.08 -16.97
CA SER A 119 12.28 -10.90 -15.95
C SER A 119 11.99 -9.68 -15.07
N ILE A 120 12.48 -9.73 -13.85
CA ILE A 120 12.47 -8.58 -12.92
C ILE A 120 13.77 -7.82 -13.17
N SER A 121 13.67 -6.61 -13.73
CA SER A 121 14.84 -5.87 -14.25
C SER A 121 15.78 -5.40 -13.14
N THR A 122 15.33 -4.53 -12.26
CA THR A 122 16.18 -3.92 -11.22
C THR A 122 15.61 -4.09 -9.82
N ASN A 123 14.35 -3.75 -9.64
CA ASN A 123 13.69 -3.72 -8.34
C ASN A 123 12.55 -4.73 -8.29
N LEU A 124 12.62 -5.67 -7.35
CA LEU A 124 11.50 -6.53 -7.06
C LEU A 124 10.56 -5.78 -6.11
N TYR A 125 9.45 -5.27 -6.64
CA TYR A 125 8.31 -4.85 -5.84
C TYR A 125 7.23 -5.92 -5.90
N LEU A 126 6.79 -6.38 -4.73
CA LEU A 126 5.80 -7.45 -4.62
C LEU A 126 4.49 -7.09 -5.31
N SER A 127 4.05 -5.83 -5.20
CA SER A 127 2.85 -5.32 -5.88
C SER A 127 2.98 -5.46 -7.39
N SER A 128 4.05 -4.89 -7.99
CA SER A 128 4.25 -4.91 -9.43
C SER A 128 4.41 -6.32 -10.00
N LEU A 129 5.02 -7.25 -9.24
CA LEU A 129 5.08 -8.65 -9.67
C LEU A 129 3.69 -9.32 -9.69
N ASN A 130 2.87 -9.11 -8.65
CA ASN A 130 1.51 -9.66 -8.65
C ASN A 130 0.65 -9.04 -9.77
N GLU A 131 0.77 -7.76 -10.02
CA GLU A 131 0.14 -7.05 -11.13
C GLU A 131 0.57 -7.64 -12.48
N ALA A 132 1.88 -7.88 -12.66
CA ALA A 132 2.42 -8.52 -13.87
C ALA A 132 1.80 -9.91 -14.11
N LEU A 133 1.67 -10.73 -13.07
CA LEU A 133 1.05 -12.05 -13.19
C LEU A 133 -0.43 -11.96 -13.59
N ILE A 134 -1.18 -11.00 -13.05
CA ILE A 134 -2.58 -10.77 -13.43
C ILE A 134 -2.67 -10.26 -14.87
N ILE A 135 -1.82 -9.31 -15.26
CA ILE A 135 -1.75 -8.82 -16.64
C ILE A 135 -1.44 -9.98 -17.59
N GLU A 136 -0.50 -10.85 -17.25
CA GLU A 136 -0.13 -11.98 -18.09
C GLU A 136 -1.28 -12.98 -18.29
N VAL A 137 -2.09 -13.22 -17.25
CA VAL A 137 -3.32 -14.03 -17.37
C VAL A 137 -4.33 -13.38 -18.32
N LEU A 138 -4.45 -12.06 -18.27
CA LEU A 138 -5.49 -11.31 -18.96
C LEU A 138 -5.04 -10.74 -20.32
N LYS A 139 -3.75 -10.83 -20.69
CA LYS A 139 -3.19 -10.23 -21.91
C LYS A 139 -3.83 -10.70 -23.22
N GLY A 140 -4.47 -11.88 -23.21
CA GLY A 140 -5.22 -12.39 -24.36
C GLY A 140 -6.65 -11.83 -24.49
N ILE A 141 -7.14 -11.16 -23.45
CA ILE A 141 -8.52 -10.63 -23.36
C ILE A 141 -8.49 -9.09 -23.34
N VAL A 142 -7.57 -8.51 -22.59
CA VAL A 142 -7.44 -7.06 -22.40
C VAL A 142 -6.34 -6.54 -23.32
N PRO A 143 -6.64 -5.59 -24.24
CA PRO A 143 -5.61 -4.96 -25.07
C PRO A 143 -4.58 -4.22 -24.20
N LYS A 144 -3.32 -4.19 -24.63
CA LYS A 144 -2.17 -3.63 -23.90
C LYS A 144 -2.43 -2.22 -23.37
N PHE A 145 -2.99 -1.35 -24.18
CA PHE A 145 -3.31 0.04 -23.79
C PHE A 145 -4.19 0.12 -22.55
N PHE A 146 -5.04 -0.87 -22.28
CA PHE A 146 -5.97 -0.90 -21.17
C PHE A 146 -5.45 -1.64 -19.92
N TYR A 147 -4.17 -2.01 -19.86
CA TYR A 147 -3.59 -2.65 -18.67
C TYR A 147 -3.66 -1.77 -17.42
N TYR A 148 -3.79 -0.45 -17.58
CA TYR A 148 -4.03 0.45 -16.45
C TYR A 148 -5.31 0.11 -15.67
N LYS A 149 -6.33 -0.47 -16.32
CA LYS A 149 -7.56 -0.91 -15.63
C LYS A 149 -7.27 -2.09 -14.68
N ILE A 150 -6.35 -2.97 -15.08
CA ILE A 150 -5.90 -4.07 -14.22
C ILE A 150 -5.13 -3.50 -13.03
N PHE A 151 -4.24 -2.52 -13.28
CA PHE A 151 -3.51 -1.82 -12.24
C PHE A 151 -4.45 -1.15 -11.24
N VAL A 152 -5.46 -0.40 -11.70
CA VAL A 152 -6.50 0.20 -10.86
C VAL A 152 -7.21 -0.85 -10.01
N LEU A 153 -7.59 -2.00 -10.59
CA LEU A 153 -8.21 -3.09 -9.85
C LEU A 153 -7.30 -3.68 -8.76
N CYS A 154 -6.01 -3.79 -9.03
CA CYS A 154 -5.03 -4.25 -8.05
C CYS A 154 -4.90 -3.27 -6.88
N GLU A 155 -4.83 -1.97 -7.14
CA GLU A 155 -4.81 -0.94 -6.10
C GLU A 155 -6.05 -1.00 -5.20
N ILE A 156 -7.23 -1.16 -5.80
CA ILE A 156 -8.49 -1.33 -5.09
C ILE A 156 -8.47 -2.61 -4.24
N PHE A 157 -7.93 -3.68 -4.79
CA PHE A 157 -7.82 -4.96 -4.08
C PHE A 157 -6.86 -4.86 -2.89
N TYR A 158 -5.73 -4.18 -3.02
CA TYR A 158 -4.80 -3.94 -1.90
C TYR A 158 -5.45 -3.07 -0.82
N LEU A 159 -6.21 -2.05 -1.21
CA LEU A 159 -7.00 -1.25 -0.27
C LEU A 159 -8.00 -2.13 0.49
N PHE A 160 -8.73 -3.01 -0.20
CA PHE A 160 -9.65 -3.95 0.44
C PHE A 160 -8.93 -4.87 1.43
N LEU A 161 -7.81 -5.45 1.04
CA LEU A 161 -7.00 -6.30 1.91
C LEU A 161 -6.50 -5.56 3.16
N ALA A 162 -6.10 -4.29 3.04
CA ALA A 162 -5.68 -3.48 4.17
C ALA A 162 -6.78 -3.33 5.23
N GLY A 163 -8.02 -3.10 4.81
CA GLY A 163 -9.16 -3.06 5.73
C GLY A 163 -9.47 -4.42 6.34
N MET A 164 -9.50 -5.48 5.53
CA MET A 164 -9.89 -6.80 5.99
C MET A 164 -8.86 -7.47 6.90
N ILE A 165 -7.56 -7.20 6.70
CA ILE A 165 -6.53 -7.71 7.63
C ILE A 165 -6.57 -6.97 8.97
N PHE A 166 -6.82 -5.66 8.97
CA PHE A 166 -7.03 -4.91 10.20
C PHE A 166 -8.25 -5.44 10.95
N TYR A 167 -9.37 -5.65 10.24
CA TYR A 167 -10.56 -6.29 10.81
C TYR A 167 -10.22 -7.63 11.46
N THR A 168 -9.41 -8.46 10.79
CA THR A 168 -8.98 -9.76 11.33
C THR A 168 -8.27 -9.61 12.68
N ILE A 169 -7.40 -8.61 12.84
CA ILE A 169 -6.69 -8.35 14.10
C ILE A 169 -7.69 -8.00 15.21
N VAL A 170 -8.51 -6.96 15.01
CA VAL A 170 -9.41 -6.46 16.06
C VAL A 170 -10.56 -7.44 16.34
N ARG A 171 -11.01 -8.18 15.33
CA ARG A 171 -12.06 -9.18 15.46
C ARG A 171 -11.65 -10.35 16.35
N ASN A 172 -10.40 -10.76 16.33
CA ASN A 172 -9.89 -11.84 17.17
C ASN A 172 -9.99 -11.51 18.68
N TYR A 173 -10.04 -10.24 19.04
CA TYR A 173 -10.23 -9.79 20.42
C TYR A 173 -11.69 -9.53 20.80
N SER A 174 -12.61 -9.58 19.83
CA SER A 174 -14.03 -9.24 20.01
C SER A 174 -14.81 -10.41 20.60
N LYS A 175 -15.17 -10.35 21.88
CA LYS A 175 -15.82 -11.46 22.63
C LYS A 175 -17.35 -11.46 22.55
N ASN A 176 -17.97 -10.34 22.23
CA ASN A 176 -19.41 -10.18 22.20
C ASN A 176 -19.83 -9.31 21.00
N ILE A 177 -21.15 -9.25 20.75
CA ILE A 177 -21.72 -8.53 19.60
C ILE A 177 -21.37 -7.05 19.58
N PHE A 178 -21.33 -6.42 20.75
CA PHE A 178 -20.97 -5.01 20.85
C PHE A 178 -19.53 -4.77 20.40
N LEU A 179 -18.58 -5.60 20.85
CA LEU A 179 -17.17 -5.50 20.44
C LEU A 179 -16.97 -5.88 18.96
N GLN A 180 -17.81 -6.76 18.42
CA GLN A 180 -17.79 -7.06 16.98
C GLN A 180 -18.21 -5.83 16.17
N LEU A 181 -19.26 -5.12 16.58
CA LEU A 181 -19.67 -3.86 15.95
C LEU A 181 -18.59 -2.77 16.12
N ALA A 182 -17.99 -2.68 17.30
CA ALA A 182 -16.87 -1.77 17.55
C ALA A 182 -15.67 -2.09 16.62
N ALA A 183 -15.38 -3.37 16.40
CA ALA A 183 -14.34 -3.77 15.45
C ALA A 183 -14.67 -3.34 14.01
N CYS A 184 -15.94 -3.47 13.58
CA CYS A 184 -16.37 -2.99 12.27
C CYS A 184 -16.14 -1.48 12.12
N VAL A 185 -16.59 -0.69 13.09
CA VAL A 185 -16.47 0.79 13.07
C VAL A 185 -15.00 1.21 13.11
N THR A 186 -14.21 0.64 14.01
CA THR A 186 -12.77 0.96 14.12
C THR A 186 -12.04 0.61 12.81
N THR A 187 -12.45 -0.47 12.14
CA THR A 187 -11.89 -0.85 10.84
C THR A 187 -12.20 0.18 9.76
N ILE A 188 -13.44 0.69 9.70
CA ILE A 188 -13.81 1.73 8.73
C ILE A 188 -12.96 2.99 8.94
N PHE A 189 -12.79 3.43 10.19
CA PHE A 189 -11.96 4.61 10.48
C PHE A 189 -10.49 4.41 10.12
N TYR A 190 -9.91 3.25 10.45
CA TYR A 190 -8.56 2.91 10.02
C TYR A 190 -8.44 2.96 8.49
N TRP A 191 -9.39 2.38 7.79
CA TRP A 191 -9.38 2.19 6.35
C TRP A 191 -9.48 3.49 5.58
N LEU A 192 -10.33 4.42 6.04
CA LEU A 192 -10.51 5.75 5.43
C LEU A 192 -9.34 6.71 5.67
N GLY A 193 -8.35 6.34 6.48
CA GLY A 193 -7.15 7.12 6.73
C GLY A 193 -6.00 6.82 5.76
N TYR A 194 -4.85 6.44 6.30
CA TYR A 194 -3.63 6.20 5.52
C TYR A 194 -3.72 5.10 4.44
N PRO A 195 -4.49 4.00 4.61
CA PRO A 195 -4.71 3.06 3.51
C PRO A 195 -5.35 3.71 2.28
N LEU A 196 -6.41 4.50 2.49
CA LEU A 196 -7.07 5.25 1.41
C LEU A 196 -6.12 6.27 0.77
N TYR A 197 -5.35 7.00 1.58
CA TYR A 197 -4.33 7.93 1.12
C TYR A 197 -3.30 7.25 0.21
N SER A 198 -2.77 6.09 0.62
CA SER A 198 -1.81 5.33 -0.20
C SER A 198 -2.36 5.00 -1.58
N THR A 199 -3.63 4.60 -1.67
CA THR A 199 -4.29 4.30 -2.95
C THR A 199 -4.54 5.55 -3.81
N VAL A 200 -4.86 6.70 -3.19
CA VAL A 200 -4.99 7.98 -3.92
C VAL A 200 -3.71 8.33 -4.69
N PHE A 201 -2.57 8.06 -4.09
CA PHE A 201 -1.26 8.36 -4.70
C PHE A 201 -0.72 7.21 -5.58
N GLY A 202 -1.38 6.06 -5.61
CA GLY A 202 -0.88 4.88 -6.35
C GLY A 202 0.38 4.29 -5.72
N PHE A 203 0.48 4.33 -4.39
CA PHE A 203 1.60 3.77 -3.63
C PHE A 203 1.35 2.30 -3.28
N SER A 204 1.06 1.47 -4.29
CA SER A 204 0.74 0.04 -4.12
C SER A 204 1.76 -0.72 -3.27
N TYR A 205 3.04 -0.54 -3.56
CA TYR A 205 4.14 -1.17 -2.83
C TYR A 205 4.14 -0.80 -1.34
N PHE A 206 3.86 0.46 -1.04
CA PHE A 206 3.82 0.98 0.33
C PHE A 206 2.57 0.52 1.08
N GLY A 207 1.38 0.65 0.45
CA GLY A 207 0.11 0.19 1.01
C GLY A 207 0.11 -1.31 1.28
N LEU A 208 0.64 -2.11 0.35
CA LEU A 208 0.83 -3.55 0.52
C LEU A 208 1.84 -3.85 1.64
N GLY A 209 2.91 -3.06 1.78
CA GLY A 209 3.88 -3.19 2.88
C GLY A 209 3.22 -3.05 4.26
N ILE A 210 2.37 -2.04 4.47
CA ILE A 210 1.60 -1.88 5.71
C ILE A 210 0.62 -3.03 5.92
N THR A 211 -0.02 -3.50 4.84
CA THR A 211 -0.91 -4.67 4.87
C THR A 211 -0.16 -5.94 5.31
N VAL A 212 1.05 -6.13 4.83
CA VAL A 212 1.94 -7.23 5.24
C VAL A 212 2.35 -7.10 6.71
N ILE A 213 2.57 -5.90 7.23
CA ILE A 213 2.86 -5.71 8.66
C ILE A 213 1.64 -6.09 9.50
N ALA A 214 0.43 -5.67 9.10
CA ALA A 214 -0.80 -6.08 9.76
C ALA A 214 -0.97 -7.61 9.74
N TYR A 215 -0.65 -8.24 8.62
CA TYR A 215 -0.62 -9.70 8.49
C TYR A 215 0.39 -10.34 9.46
N LEU A 216 1.61 -9.81 9.58
CA LEU A 216 2.62 -10.30 10.52
C LEU A 216 2.17 -10.17 11.98
N ILE A 217 1.48 -9.07 12.33
CA ILE A 217 0.86 -8.90 13.66
C ILE A 217 -0.16 -10.02 13.92
N ALA A 218 -1.07 -10.27 12.98
CA ALA A 218 -2.09 -11.29 13.11
C ALA A 218 -1.49 -12.70 13.25
N VAL A 219 -0.47 -13.03 12.45
CA VAL A 219 0.20 -14.35 12.49
C VAL A 219 1.03 -14.51 13.78
N CYS A 220 1.70 -13.47 14.26
CA CYS A 220 2.38 -13.49 15.55
C CYS A 220 1.41 -13.76 16.71
N ASP A 221 0.24 -13.12 16.71
CA ASP A 221 -0.79 -13.35 17.72
C ASP A 221 -1.28 -14.81 17.67
N MET A 222 -1.51 -15.35 16.47
CA MET A 222 -1.89 -16.76 16.29
C MET A 222 -0.80 -17.73 16.77
N TYR A 223 0.48 -17.38 16.55
CA TYR A 223 1.61 -18.15 17.04
C TYR A 223 1.67 -18.16 18.57
N VAL A 224 1.53 -16.98 19.19
CA VAL A 224 1.57 -16.84 20.66
C VAL A 224 0.37 -17.53 21.31
N ASP A 225 -0.80 -17.48 20.71
CA ASP A 225 -2.04 -18.06 21.21
C ASP A 225 -2.22 -19.53 20.82
N LYS A 226 -1.30 -20.07 20.00
CA LYS A 226 -1.33 -21.47 19.51
C LYS A 226 -2.62 -21.82 18.79
N LEU A 227 -3.17 -20.87 18.01
CA LEU A 227 -4.41 -21.07 17.27
C LEU A 227 -4.24 -22.01 16.07
N ILE A 228 -3.06 -22.03 15.48
CA ILE A 228 -2.70 -22.90 14.35
C ILE A 228 -1.39 -23.64 14.64
N LYS A 229 -1.09 -24.67 13.86
CA LYS A 229 0.15 -25.43 13.98
C LYS A 229 1.36 -24.51 13.83
N ARG A 230 2.36 -24.73 14.67
CA ARG A 230 3.57 -23.91 14.72
C ARG A 230 4.30 -23.84 13.38
N GLU A 231 4.40 -24.96 12.68
CA GLU A 231 5.10 -25.04 11.39
C GLU A 231 4.43 -24.14 10.34
N ILE A 232 3.10 -24.11 10.35
CA ILE A 232 2.32 -23.22 9.46
C ILE A 232 2.61 -21.76 9.81
N CYS A 233 2.60 -21.40 11.11
CA CYS A 233 2.95 -20.05 11.55
C CYS A 233 4.35 -19.64 11.11
N ILE A 234 5.33 -20.53 11.21
CA ILE A 234 6.73 -20.28 10.82
C ILE A 234 6.79 -19.98 9.32
N ILE A 235 6.13 -20.77 8.48
CA ILE A 235 6.07 -20.54 7.03
C ILE A 235 5.40 -19.19 6.73
N MET A 236 4.27 -18.91 7.37
CA MET A 236 3.55 -17.65 7.19
C MET A 236 4.39 -16.46 7.63
N LEU A 237 5.10 -16.53 8.75
CA LEU A 237 6.01 -15.49 9.22
C LEU A 237 7.19 -15.30 8.25
N ALA A 238 7.80 -16.38 7.77
CA ALA A 238 8.91 -16.32 6.83
C ALA A 238 8.50 -15.63 5.52
N LEU A 239 7.36 -16.03 4.94
CA LEU A 239 6.81 -15.40 3.74
C LEU A 239 6.44 -13.93 3.97
N GLY A 240 5.86 -13.60 5.13
CA GLY A 240 5.54 -12.23 5.49
C GLY A 240 6.80 -11.36 5.67
N CYS A 241 7.84 -11.88 6.31
CA CYS A 241 9.14 -11.20 6.45
C CYS A 241 9.78 -10.94 5.08
N TYR A 242 9.79 -11.93 4.18
CA TYR A 242 10.25 -11.75 2.81
C TYR A 242 9.43 -10.69 2.08
N SER A 243 8.10 -10.78 2.16
CA SER A 243 7.19 -9.84 1.53
C SER A 243 7.44 -8.41 1.99
N LEU A 244 7.68 -8.18 3.28
CA LEU A 244 7.99 -6.87 3.80
C LEU A 244 9.30 -6.31 3.23
N MET A 245 10.33 -7.14 3.10
CA MET A 245 11.61 -6.71 2.52
C MET A 245 11.48 -6.27 1.06
N VAL A 246 10.63 -6.95 0.28
CA VAL A 246 10.43 -6.64 -1.14
C VAL A 246 9.23 -5.71 -1.40
N CYS A 247 8.49 -5.31 -0.35
CA CYS A 247 7.52 -4.23 -0.43
C CYS A 247 8.14 -2.91 0.01
N TYR A 248 8.61 -2.85 1.28
CA TYR A 248 9.09 -1.60 1.84
C TYR A 248 10.10 -1.80 2.96
N THR A 249 11.37 -1.73 2.63
CA THR A 249 12.51 -2.07 3.50
C THR A 249 12.63 -1.18 4.74
N LEU A 250 12.11 0.06 4.70
CA LEU A 250 12.16 1.02 5.81
C LEU A 250 11.64 0.43 7.13
N PHE A 251 10.59 -0.40 7.08
CA PHE A 251 9.96 -0.96 8.27
C PHE A 251 10.65 -2.21 8.83
N VAL A 252 11.55 -2.81 8.04
CA VAL A 252 12.20 -4.08 8.40
C VAL A 252 12.88 -4.04 9.77
N PRO A 253 13.71 -3.03 10.14
CA PRO A 253 14.39 -3.01 11.42
C PRO A 253 13.41 -3.08 12.61
N VAL A 254 12.33 -2.29 12.55
CA VAL A 254 11.34 -2.19 13.63
C VAL A 254 10.51 -3.46 13.72
N VAL A 255 10.01 -3.95 12.59
CA VAL A 255 9.09 -5.09 12.52
C VAL A 255 9.82 -6.39 12.83
N PHE A 256 11.01 -6.63 12.27
CA PHE A 256 11.78 -7.85 12.54
C PHE A 256 12.21 -7.93 13.99
N LEU A 257 12.63 -6.82 14.60
CA LEU A 257 12.95 -6.80 16.02
C LEU A 257 11.70 -7.05 16.87
N GLY A 258 10.54 -6.52 16.48
CA GLY A 258 9.25 -6.81 17.12
C GLY A 258 8.90 -8.29 17.09
N ILE A 259 9.00 -8.94 15.93
CA ILE A 259 8.76 -10.39 15.76
C ILE A 259 9.78 -11.19 16.58
N PHE A 260 11.06 -10.84 16.52
CA PHE A 260 12.12 -11.49 17.28
C PHE A 260 11.82 -11.52 18.78
N ILE A 261 11.45 -10.36 19.36
CA ILE A 261 11.10 -10.25 20.78
C ILE A 261 9.85 -11.09 21.10
N CYS A 262 8.84 -11.12 20.23
CA CYS A 262 7.64 -11.93 20.41
C CYS A 262 7.95 -13.43 20.44
N ILE A 263 8.77 -13.91 19.51
CA ILE A 263 9.17 -15.32 19.46
C ILE A 263 9.97 -15.69 20.71
N LEU A 264 10.95 -14.87 21.10
CA LEU A 264 11.75 -15.06 22.32
C LEU A 264 10.86 -15.16 23.56
N ASN A 265 9.96 -14.20 23.75
CA ASN A 265 9.09 -14.18 24.92
C ASN A 265 8.15 -15.39 24.98
N GLY A 266 7.67 -15.88 23.85
CA GLY A 266 6.89 -17.11 23.76
C GLY A 266 7.66 -18.34 24.27
N GLN A 267 8.99 -18.34 24.14
CA GLN A 267 9.87 -19.43 24.57
C GLN A 267 10.38 -19.25 26.02
N ILE A 268 10.66 -18.03 26.47
CA ILE A 268 11.11 -17.74 27.84
C ILE A 268 10.11 -18.27 28.88
N LYS A 269 8.81 -18.20 28.62
CA LYS A 269 7.76 -18.76 29.47
C LYS A 269 7.86 -20.28 29.65
N LYS A 270 8.62 -20.98 28.81
CA LYS A 270 8.90 -22.41 28.94
C LYS A 270 10.16 -22.74 29.78
N LYS A 271 10.75 -21.75 30.46
CA LYS A 271 12.02 -21.85 31.23
C LYS A 271 13.28 -22.19 30.41
N MET A 272 13.25 -22.05 29.09
CA MET A 272 14.39 -22.32 28.22
C MET A 272 14.72 -21.08 27.40
N MET A 273 15.64 -20.23 27.87
CA MET A 273 16.04 -18.98 27.19
C MET A 273 16.62 -19.19 25.80
N ILE A 274 17.34 -20.28 25.58
CA ILE A 274 17.94 -20.60 24.28
C ILE A 274 17.80 -22.11 24.08
N SER A 275 16.69 -22.54 23.50
CA SER A 275 16.54 -23.91 23.03
C SER A 275 16.95 -24.00 21.55
N LEU A 276 17.43 -25.18 21.14
CA LEU A 276 17.69 -25.49 19.73
C LEU A 276 16.45 -25.18 18.88
N GLU A 277 15.26 -25.43 19.43
CA GLU A 277 13.96 -25.13 18.83
C GLU A 277 13.76 -23.63 18.58
N THR A 278 14.21 -22.77 19.50
CA THR A 278 14.16 -21.30 19.34
C THR A 278 15.10 -20.84 18.22
N ILE A 279 16.32 -21.37 18.20
CA ILE A 279 17.30 -21.07 17.16
C ILE A 279 16.75 -21.46 15.78
N TRP A 280 16.23 -22.69 15.64
CA TRP A 280 15.62 -23.14 14.38
C TRP A 280 14.43 -22.28 13.95
N THR A 281 13.59 -21.84 14.88
CA THR A 281 12.48 -20.93 14.57
C THR A 281 13.00 -19.61 14.05
N MET A 282 14.00 -19.01 14.71
CA MET A 282 14.59 -17.76 14.30
C MET A 282 15.27 -17.87 12.92
N LEU A 283 16.05 -18.93 12.72
CA LEU A 283 16.68 -19.20 11.41
C LEU A 283 15.62 -19.36 10.31
N SER A 284 14.56 -20.13 10.58
CA SER A 284 13.51 -20.36 9.58
C SER A 284 12.72 -19.09 9.25
N VAL A 285 12.45 -18.23 10.23
CA VAL A 285 11.67 -17.01 10.03
C VAL A 285 12.50 -15.90 9.36
N PHE A 286 13.80 -15.79 9.69
CA PHE A 286 14.59 -14.66 9.24
C PHE A 286 15.67 -15.02 8.20
N LEU A 287 16.33 -16.17 8.29
CA LEU A 287 17.50 -16.47 7.47
C LEU A 287 17.17 -16.45 5.97
N ILE A 288 16.19 -17.25 5.54
CA ILE A 288 15.81 -17.35 4.12
C ILE A 288 15.24 -16.03 3.60
N PRO A 289 14.27 -15.39 4.29
CA PRO A 289 13.79 -14.07 3.92
C PRO A 289 14.90 -13.03 3.83
N CYS A 290 15.82 -12.99 4.81
CA CYS A 290 16.91 -12.03 4.81
C CYS A 290 17.87 -12.24 3.62
N ILE A 291 18.28 -13.47 3.34
CA ILE A 291 19.21 -13.73 2.23
C ILE A 291 18.60 -13.30 0.90
N LEU A 292 17.39 -13.78 0.59
CA LEU A 292 16.72 -13.46 -0.67
C LEU A 292 16.29 -11.99 -0.74
N GLY A 293 15.74 -11.46 0.34
CA GLY A 293 15.30 -10.08 0.40
C GLY A 293 16.46 -9.09 0.28
N LEU A 294 17.61 -9.35 0.91
CA LEU A 294 18.80 -8.52 0.80
C LEU A 294 19.33 -8.42 -0.64
N ILE A 295 19.27 -9.51 -1.41
CA ILE A 295 19.73 -9.49 -2.81
C ILE A 295 18.95 -8.41 -3.61
N TYR A 296 17.64 -8.33 -3.41
CA TYR A 296 16.79 -7.34 -4.08
C TYR A 296 16.84 -5.96 -3.40
N SER A 297 16.81 -5.90 -2.07
CA SER A 297 16.81 -4.64 -1.31
C SER A 297 18.13 -3.88 -1.42
N PHE A 298 19.26 -4.57 -1.55
CA PHE A 298 20.56 -3.91 -1.71
C PHE A 298 20.66 -3.09 -2.99
N ARG A 299 20.02 -3.55 -4.06
CA ARG A 299 19.95 -2.79 -5.31
C ARG A 299 19.17 -1.49 -5.10
N ASN A 300 18.00 -1.56 -4.46
CA ASN A 300 17.16 -0.41 -4.16
C ASN A 300 17.84 0.60 -3.23
N VAL A 301 18.50 0.14 -2.17
CA VAL A 301 19.20 1.01 -1.21
C VAL A 301 20.37 1.75 -1.88
N LYS A 302 21.09 1.10 -2.77
CA LYS A 302 22.19 1.72 -3.52
C LYS A 302 21.68 2.84 -4.44
N GLU A 303 20.56 2.63 -5.13
CA GLU A 303 19.94 3.66 -5.98
C GLU A 303 19.40 4.83 -5.15
N LEU A 304 18.70 4.56 -4.05
CA LEU A 304 18.20 5.59 -3.14
C LEU A 304 19.31 6.43 -2.51
N ALA A 305 20.46 5.82 -2.17
CA ALA A 305 21.60 6.55 -1.64
C ALA A 305 22.23 7.51 -2.66
N ILE A 306 22.12 7.19 -3.96
CA ILE A 306 22.65 8.03 -5.04
C ILE A 306 21.68 9.17 -5.39
N THR A 307 20.36 8.94 -5.30
CA THR A 307 19.32 9.90 -5.70
C THR A 307 18.87 10.83 -4.57
N SER A 308 19.14 10.50 -3.30
CA SER A 308 18.72 11.29 -2.13
C SER A 308 19.63 12.48 -1.83
N SER A 309 19.99 13.27 -2.85
CA SER A 309 20.82 14.48 -2.66
C SER A 309 20.07 15.69 -2.07
N THR A 310 18.78 15.58 -1.80
CA THR A 310 17.98 16.66 -1.24
C THR A 310 18.04 16.66 0.28
N THR A 311 18.93 17.45 0.80
CA THR A 311 19.25 17.59 2.23
C THR A 311 18.51 18.72 2.93
N THR A 312 17.36 19.13 2.42
CA THR A 312 16.55 20.14 3.12
C THR A 312 15.78 19.49 4.26
N ALA A 313 16.14 19.85 5.48
CA ALA A 313 15.46 19.39 6.69
C ALA A 313 13.95 19.62 6.58
N PHE A 314 13.17 18.55 6.67
CA PHE A 314 11.71 18.57 6.62
C PHE A 314 11.10 19.29 5.40
N ALA A 315 11.80 19.29 4.28
CA ALA A 315 11.24 19.75 3.01
C ALA A 315 10.07 18.85 2.56
N ASN A 316 9.18 19.45 1.81
CA ASN A 316 7.99 18.78 1.26
C ASN A 316 8.40 17.89 0.09
N GLU A 317 8.78 16.66 0.37
CA GLU A 317 9.26 15.71 -0.64
C GLU A 317 8.18 14.70 -1.00
N GLY A 318 7.97 14.51 -2.29
CA GLY A 318 7.17 13.42 -2.84
C GLY A 318 5.70 13.40 -2.42
N GLY A 319 5.08 14.56 -2.16
CA GLY A 319 3.65 14.66 -1.82
C GLY A 319 3.21 13.93 -0.56
N SER A 320 4.16 13.40 0.21
CA SER A 320 3.88 12.62 1.43
C SER A 320 3.93 13.45 2.71
N TYR A 321 4.30 14.71 2.62
CA TYR A 321 4.30 15.61 3.76
C TYR A 321 2.89 16.08 4.11
N ARG A 322 2.57 15.93 5.38
CA ARG A 322 1.34 16.45 5.99
C ARG A 322 1.65 16.98 7.37
N ASP A 323 0.69 17.69 7.96
CA ASP A 323 0.70 17.97 9.39
C ASP A 323 0.35 16.68 10.16
N LEU A 324 1.36 15.82 10.31
CA LEU A 324 1.20 14.48 10.86
C LEU A 324 0.87 14.50 12.33
N TYR A 325 1.28 15.54 13.04
CA TYR A 325 0.91 15.72 14.45
C TYR A 325 -0.60 15.88 14.58
N SER A 326 -1.21 16.66 13.73
CA SER A 326 -2.64 16.89 13.77
C SER A 326 -3.45 15.62 13.49
N ASP A 327 -2.94 14.66 12.74
CA ASP A 327 -3.64 13.40 12.47
C ASP A 327 -3.87 12.54 13.71
N PHE A 328 -3.04 12.69 14.75
CA PHE A 328 -3.07 11.83 15.94
C PHE A 328 -3.58 12.49 17.21
N ILE A 329 -3.60 13.82 17.30
CA ILE A 329 -3.81 14.52 18.57
C ILE A 329 -5.14 14.18 19.24
N LEU A 330 -6.22 14.03 18.47
CA LEU A 330 -7.52 13.70 19.02
C LEU A 330 -7.64 12.29 19.56
N ILE A 331 -6.95 11.34 18.91
CA ILE A 331 -6.97 9.94 19.32
C ILE A 331 -5.84 9.60 20.27
N LEU A 332 -4.90 10.52 20.50
CA LEU A 332 -3.73 10.30 21.36
C LEU A 332 -4.06 9.80 22.77
N PRO A 333 -5.05 10.35 23.50
CA PRO A 333 -5.44 9.82 24.81
C PRO A 333 -5.91 8.36 24.73
N LEU A 334 -6.63 8.00 23.67
CA LEU A 334 -7.12 6.62 23.45
C LEU A 334 -5.97 5.67 23.08
N ILE A 335 -4.99 6.15 22.32
CA ILE A 335 -3.79 5.39 21.99
C ILE A 335 -3.02 5.06 23.27
N ILE A 336 -2.74 6.06 24.10
CA ILE A 336 -2.00 5.89 25.36
C ILE A 336 -2.74 4.96 26.30
N ALA A 337 -4.05 5.18 26.52
CA ALA A 337 -4.87 4.33 27.35
C ALA A 337 -4.94 2.91 26.82
N GLY A 338 -5.17 2.74 25.51
CA GLY A 338 -5.24 1.42 24.86
C GLY A 338 -3.92 0.67 24.97
N TYR A 339 -2.80 1.31 24.71
CA TYR A 339 -1.47 0.71 24.86
C TYR A 339 -1.22 0.27 26.32
N TRP A 340 -1.57 1.11 27.30
CA TRP A 340 -1.51 0.76 28.70
C TRP A 340 -2.37 -0.46 29.05
N PHE A 341 -3.60 -0.54 28.50
CA PHE A 341 -4.49 -1.67 28.72
C PHE A 341 -3.98 -2.95 28.09
N ILE A 342 -3.37 -2.87 26.88
CA ILE A 342 -2.71 -4.02 26.25
C ILE A 342 -1.64 -4.58 27.19
N ILE A 343 -0.76 -3.73 27.74
CA ILE A 343 0.30 -4.15 28.66
C ILE A 343 -0.27 -4.80 29.92
N LYS A 344 -1.34 -4.24 30.49
CA LYS A 344 -1.95 -4.76 31.72
C LYS A 344 -2.76 -6.05 31.52
N LYS A 345 -3.56 -6.13 30.46
CA LYS A 345 -4.47 -7.27 30.22
C LYS A 345 -3.79 -8.45 29.56
N ILE A 346 -2.89 -8.18 28.64
CA ILE A 346 -2.20 -9.24 27.90
C ILE A 346 -1.01 -9.69 28.73
N LYS A 347 -1.17 -10.83 29.40
CA LYS A 347 -0.07 -11.49 30.13
C LYS A 347 1.07 -11.99 29.22
N LYS A 348 0.88 -11.92 27.92
CA LYS A 348 1.85 -12.34 26.88
C LYS A 348 2.29 -11.11 26.11
N ILE A 349 3.55 -11.00 25.79
CA ILE A 349 4.04 -9.96 24.88
C ILE A 349 3.49 -10.30 23.48
N ASN A 350 2.75 -9.39 22.91
CA ASN A 350 2.31 -9.42 21.51
C ASN A 350 3.14 -8.46 20.67
N MET A 351 2.98 -8.54 19.35
CA MET A 351 3.77 -7.73 18.43
C MET A 351 3.50 -6.22 18.58
N VAL A 352 2.29 -5.80 18.95
CA VAL A 352 1.96 -4.36 19.16
C VAL A 352 2.74 -3.78 20.32
N ILE A 353 2.83 -4.53 21.45
CA ILE A 353 3.58 -4.10 22.64
C ILE A 353 5.06 -3.85 22.32
N THR A 354 5.64 -4.66 21.44
CA THR A 354 7.05 -4.56 21.08
C THR A 354 7.30 -3.55 19.97
N THR A 355 6.46 -3.53 18.95
CA THR A 355 6.68 -2.73 17.74
C THR A 355 6.39 -1.23 17.98
N MET A 356 5.40 -0.89 18.82
CA MET A 356 5.05 0.51 19.08
C MET A 356 6.21 1.33 19.67
N PRO A 357 6.86 0.92 20.77
CA PRO A 357 8.01 1.68 21.30
C PRO A 357 9.20 1.66 20.37
N LEU A 358 9.46 0.55 19.66
CA LEU A 358 10.53 0.48 18.66
C LEU A 358 10.30 1.45 17.52
N LEU A 359 9.06 1.59 17.05
CA LEU A 359 8.68 2.57 16.03
C LEU A 359 8.91 4.00 16.53
N ILE A 360 8.48 4.32 17.75
CA ILE A 360 8.68 5.65 18.32
C ILE A 360 10.18 5.99 18.39
N ILE A 361 11.00 5.06 18.90
CA ILE A 361 12.46 5.25 18.95
C ILE A 361 13.02 5.44 17.54
N PHE A 362 12.61 4.63 16.58
CA PHE A 362 13.05 4.73 15.20
C PHE A 362 12.65 6.07 14.56
N MET A 363 11.42 6.55 14.81
CA MET A 363 10.97 7.86 14.35
C MET A 363 11.78 9.00 14.98
N ILE A 364 12.12 8.93 16.28
CA ILE A 364 12.98 9.92 16.93
C ILE A 364 14.37 9.95 16.28
N ILE A 365 14.93 8.79 15.97
CA ILE A 365 16.22 8.69 15.26
C ILE A 365 16.11 9.32 13.87
N LEU A 366 15.09 8.98 13.09
CA LEU A 366 14.89 9.54 11.75
C LEU A 366 14.62 11.06 11.81
N PHE A 367 13.87 11.53 12.81
CA PHE A 367 13.65 12.94 13.04
C PHE A 367 14.99 13.68 13.27
N LYS A 368 15.82 13.15 14.17
CA LYS A 368 17.14 13.73 14.45
C LYS A 368 18.05 13.73 13.21
N LEU A 369 18.08 12.62 12.48
CA LEU A 369 18.88 12.52 11.24
C LEU A 369 18.36 13.47 10.14
N GLY A 370 17.03 13.65 10.05
CA GLY A 370 16.41 14.62 9.15
C GLY A 370 16.75 16.06 9.51
N MET A 371 16.73 16.39 10.82
CA MET A 371 17.14 17.73 11.31
C MET A 371 18.62 18.00 11.03
N ASP A 372 19.46 16.98 11.09
CA ASP A 372 20.89 17.09 10.78
C ASP A 372 21.18 17.07 9.24
N GLY A 373 20.14 16.97 8.40
CA GLY A 373 20.28 16.90 6.94
C GLY A 373 20.95 15.61 6.42
N LYS A 374 20.99 14.54 7.24
CA LYS A 374 21.64 13.26 6.90
C LYS A 374 20.70 12.27 6.21
N VAL A 375 19.39 12.45 6.38
CA VAL A 375 18.34 11.60 5.81
C VAL A 375 17.17 12.49 5.40
N SER A 376 16.51 12.16 4.30
CA SER A 376 15.31 12.86 3.86
C SER A 376 14.20 12.76 4.90
N SER A 377 13.46 13.84 5.11
CA SER A 377 12.26 13.89 5.96
C SER A 377 11.15 12.94 5.48
N TYR A 378 11.16 12.57 4.20
CA TYR A 378 10.27 11.60 3.59
C TYR A 378 10.20 10.28 4.39
N TYR A 379 11.34 9.75 4.83
CA TYR A 379 11.38 8.51 5.61
C TYR A 379 10.75 8.65 6.99
N PHE A 380 10.89 9.81 7.63
CA PHE A 380 10.17 10.10 8.88
C PHE A 380 8.65 10.13 8.63
N CYS A 381 8.20 10.83 7.58
CA CYS A 381 6.80 10.96 7.23
C CYS A 381 6.14 9.60 6.91
N LYS A 382 6.82 8.72 6.18
CA LYS A 382 6.28 7.39 5.83
C LYS A 382 6.01 6.50 7.05
N ASN A 383 6.72 6.67 8.16
CA ASN A 383 6.49 5.89 9.37
C ASN A 383 5.12 6.17 10.03
N HIS A 384 4.48 7.28 9.71
CA HIS A 384 3.15 7.62 10.26
C HIS A 384 2.07 6.63 9.80
N SER A 385 2.22 5.99 8.64
CA SER A 385 1.29 4.93 8.22
C SER A 385 1.36 3.69 9.12
N LEU A 386 2.56 3.31 9.56
CA LEU A 386 2.72 2.22 10.54
C LEU A 386 2.22 2.66 11.91
N LEU A 387 2.50 3.89 12.31
CA LEU A 387 1.98 4.46 13.55
C LEU A 387 0.44 4.48 13.55
N TRP A 388 -0.21 4.79 12.41
CA TRP A 388 -1.66 4.74 12.24
C TRP A 388 -2.22 3.35 12.48
N LEU A 389 -1.63 2.33 11.87
CA LEU A 389 -2.02 0.93 12.07
C LEU A 389 -1.97 0.55 13.55
N LEU A 390 -0.84 0.79 14.21
CA LEU A 390 -0.65 0.43 15.62
C LEU A 390 -1.57 1.25 16.54
N SER A 391 -1.77 2.53 16.23
CA SER A 391 -2.65 3.43 16.98
C SER A 391 -4.10 2.96 16.98
N PHE A 392 -4.65 2.56 15.83
CA PHE A 392 -6.02 2.06 15.77
C PHE A 392 -6.21 0.71 16.45
N ILE A 393 -5.19 -0.13 16.50
CA ILE A 393 -5.23 -1.33 17.35
C ILE A 393 -5.30 -0.93 18.84
N CYS A 394 -4.53 0.09 19.26
CA CYS A 394 -4.61 0.61 20.63
C CYS A 394 -5.97 1.23 20.94
N VAL A 395 -6.53 2.02 20.01
CA VAL A 395 -7.88 2.58 20.14
C VAL A 395 -8.92 1.48 20.37
N PHE A 396 -8.87 0.41 19.58
CA PHE A 396 -9.77 -0.73 19.76
C PHE A 396 -9.62 -1.37 21.15
N TRP A 397 -8.40 -1.54 21.64
CA TRP A 397 -8.14 -2.07 22.98
C TRP A 397 -8.63 -1.16 24.10
N CYS A 398 -8.57 0.15 23.89
CA CYS A 398 -9.18 1.12 24.82
C CYS A 398 -10.69 0.87 24.90
N VAL A 399 -11.36 0.77 23.75
CA VAL A 399 -12.79 0.49 23.64
C VAL A 399 -13.16 -0.85 24.29
N GLU A 400 -12.40 -1.91 24.00
CA GLU A 400 -12.61 -3.25 24.56
C GLU A 400 -12.57 -3.20 26.09
N THR A 401 -11.58 -2.53 26.65
CA THR A 401 -11.38 -2.46 28.08
C THR A 401 -12.43 -1.61 28.80
N LEU A 402 -12.75 -0.45 28.24
CA LEU A 402 -13.77 0.44 28.80
C LEU A 402 -15.16 -0.16 28.71
N SER A 403 -15.48 -0.88 27.64
CA SER A 403 -16.81 -1.48 27.46
C SER A 403 -17.14 -2.56 28.48
N GLU A 404 -16.14 -3.15 29.15
CA GLU A 404 -16.38 -4.11 30.23
C GLU A 404 -17.09 -3.47 31.44
N LYS A 405 -16.88 -2.16 31.68
CA LYS A 405 -17.40 -1.45 32.84
C LYS A 405 -18.36 -0.31 32.50
N HIS A 406 -18.18 0.30 31.32
CA HIS A 406 -18.83 1.57 30.93
C HIS A 406 -19.27 1.52 29.48
N LYS A 407 -20.14 0.57 29.14
CA LYS A 407 -20.62 0.33 27.79
C LYS A 407 -21.31 1.56 27.19
N GLU A 408 -22.06 2.31 28.01
CA GLU A 408 -22.78 3.53 27.61
C GLU A 408 -21.82 4.63 27.18
N ILE A 409 -20.70 4.80 27.89
CA ILE A 409 -19.67 5.80 27.56
C ILE A 409 -19.06 5.48 26.18
N VAL A 410 -18.79 4.21 25.93
CA VAL A 410 -18.23 3.76 24.65
C VAL A 410 -19.22 3.98 23.51
N ILE A 411 -20.51 3.68 23.73
CA ILE A 411 -21.55 3.95 22.74
C ILE A 411 -21.65 5.46 22.48
N GLY A 412 -21.68 6.27 23.52
CA GLY A 412 -21.70 7.72 23.41
C GLY A 412 -20.50 8.26 22.62
N PHE A 413 -19.30 7.74 22.91
CA PHE A 413 -18.10 8.09 22.16
C PHE A 413 -18.22 7.74 20.67
N PHE A 414 -18.63 6.51 20.33
CA PHE A 414 -18.79 6.10 18.94
C PHE A 414 -19.87 6.89 18.21
N VAL A 415 -20.99 7.16 18.86
CA VAL A 415 -22.06 7.97 18.27
C VAL A 415 -21.57 9.39 18.04
N THR A 416 -20.86 9.99 18.99
CA THR A 416 -20.27 11.33 18.83
C THR A 416 -19.25 11.34 17.70
N TYR A 417 -18.40 10.32 17.62
CA TYR A 417 -17.41 10.18 16.55
C TYR A 417 -18.08 10.02 15.19
N LEU A 418 -19.11 9.17 15.07
CA LEU A 418 -19.90 8.99 13.85
C LEU A 418 -20.63 10.29 13.45
N ILE A 419 -21.18 11.04 14.42
CA ILE A 419 -21.80 12.34 14.16
C ILE A 419 -20.77 13.33 13.63
N LEU A 420 -19.62 13.44 14.27
CA LEU A 420 -18.56 14.34 13.85
C LEU A 420 -17.98 13.99 12.46
N PHE A 421 -18.01 12.71 12.09
CA PHE A 421 -17.57 12.27 10.77
C PHE A 421 -18.69 12.23 9.72
N GLY A 422 -19.93 11.95 10.13
CA GLY A 422 -21.06 11.79 9.23
C GLY A 422 -21.78 13.10 8.90
N PHE A 423 -21.70 14.09 9.78
CA PHE A 423 -22.08 15.44 9.41
C PHE A 423 -20.98 16.01 8.55
N ASP A 424 -21.31 16.19 7.30
CA ASP A 424 -20.57 16.96 6.33
C ASP A 424 -20.24 18.34 6.95
N PHE A 425 -19.20 18.38 7.78
CA PHE A 425 -18.51 19.61 8.05
C PHE A 425 -17.86 19.98 6.71
N LYS A 426 -18.66 20.44 5.78
CA LYS A 426 -18.19 21.21 4.64
C LYS A 426 -17.41 22.38 5.19
N GLY A 427 -16.22 22.08 5.67
CA GLY A 427 -15.20 23.05 5.90
C GLY A 427 -14.76 23.55 4.55
N GLY A 428 -15.62 24.31 3.89
CA GLY A 428 -15.13 25.39 3.09
C GLY A 428 -14.20 26.22 3.97
N ASP A 429 -13.44 27.13 3.42
CA ASP A 429 -12.45 27.98 4.11
C ASP A 429 -12.93 28.71 5.40
N ASN A 430 -14.11 28.43 5.84
CA ASN A 430 -14.80 28.92 7.03
C ASN A 430 -14.73 27.96 8.20
N TYR A 431 -13.51 27.60 8.59
CA TYR A 431 -13.33 27.01 9.92
C TYR A 431 -13.80 28.01 10.98
N ILE A 432 -14.70 27.54 11.85
CA ILE A 432 -15.19 28.29 13.02
C ILE A 432 -14.05 28.77 13.92
N LEU A 433 -12.83 28.28 13.69
CA LEU A 433 -11.65 28.56 14.49
C LEU A 433 -10.53 29.07 13.60
N ASN A 434 -10.19 30.31 13.85
CA ASN A 434 -9.21 31.11 13.16
C ASN A 434 -7.89 30.38 12.90
N LYS A 435 -7.28 30.61 11.73
CA LYS A 435 -5.98 30.04 11.29
C LYS A 435 -4.81 30.27 12.26
N ASN A 436 -4.99 31.06 13.30
CA ASN A 436 -3.99 31.31 14.33
C ASN A 436 -4.07 30.23 15.41
N SER A 437 -3.47 29.13 15.10
CA SER A 437 -3.05 27.97 15.87
C SER A 437 -3.14 28.06 17.39
N ASN A 438 -4.29 27.78 17.97
CA ASN A 438 -4.38 27.28 19.33
C ASN A 438 -4.64 25.76 19.31
N PHE A 439 -4.54 25.11 20.46
CA PHE A 439 -4.78 23.67 20.60
C PHE A 439 -6.13 23.22 20.02
N ILE A 440 -7.18 24.03 20.14
CA ILE A 440 -8.52 23.75 19.63
C ILE A 440 -8.55 23.77 18.10
N SER A 441 -7.87 24.71 17.45
CA SER A 441 -7.80 24.76 15.97
C SER A 441 -7.02 23.59 15.40
N VAL A 442 -5.95 23.17 16.05
CA VAL A 442 -5.19 21.96 15.70
C VAL A 442 -6.06 20.73 15.88
N THR A 443 -6.82 20.65 16.99
CA THR A 443 -7.72 19.53 17.27
C THR A 443 -8.86 19.44 16.25
N SER A 444 -9.46 20.57 15.89
CA SER A 444 -10.50 20.63 14.86
C SER A 444 -9.96 20.22 13.48
N LYS A 445 -8.75 20.66 13.15
CA LYS A 445 -8.09 20.32 11.89
C LYS A 445 -7.84 18.81 11.76
N ASN A 446 -7.65 18.09 12.87
CA ASN A 446 -7.49 16.64 12.87
C ASN A 446 -8.73 15.86 12.49
N PHE A 447 -9.90 16.27 12.97
CA PHE A 447 -11.16 15.66 12.54
C PHE A 447 -11.33 15.83 11.04
N ILE A 448 -10.91 16.97 10.52
CA ILE A 448 -10.97 17.30 9.12
C ILE A 448 -9.93 16.52 8.31
N ASN A 449 -8.80 16.11 8.89
CA ASN A 449 -7.78 15.39 8.17
C ASN A 449 -8.21 13.99 7.70
N ILE A 450 -9.03 13.25 8.45
CA ILE A 450 -9.64 12.02 7.90
C ILE A 450 -10.66 12.39 6.83
N TYR A 451 -11.42 13.46 7.01
CA TYR A 451 -12.28 14.01 5.97
C TYR A 451 -11.47 14.47 4.75
N ASP A 452 -10.28 15.06 4.94
CA ASP A 452 -9.39 15.46 3.84
C ASP A 452 -8.88 14.27 3.03
N PHE A 453 -8.65 13.10 3.62
CA PHE A 453 -8.35 11.88 2.88
C PHE A 453 -9.53 11.46 2.00
N THR A 454 -10.75 11.51 2.55
CA THR A 454 -11.95 11.21 1.78
C THR A 454 -12.22 12.31 0.76
N LYS A 455 -11.98 13.58 1.09
CA LYS A 455 -12.08 14.70 0.15
C LYS A 455 -11.09 14.57 -1.00
N LEU A 456 -9.82 14.26 -0.74
CA LEU A 456 -8.85 13.95 -1.79
C LEU A 456 -9.34 12.82 -2.69
N TRP A 457 -10.06 11.86 -2.14
CA TRP A 457 -10.63 10.79 -2.94
C TRP A 457 -11.72 11.26 -3.89
N TYR A 458 -12.61 12.15 -3.44
CA TYR A 458 -13.78 12.59 -4.21
C TYR A 458 -13.53 13.80 -5.11
N ASP A 459 -12.75 14.78 -4.65
CA ASP A 459 -12.67 16.11 -5.28
C ASP A 459 -11.62 16.22 -6.42
N GLN A 460 -10.77 15.22 -6.59
CA GLN A 460 -9.73 15.30 -7.61
C GLN A 460 -10.28 15.00 -9.01
N PRO A 461 -9.93 15.81 -10.02
CA PRO A 461 -10.36 15.55 -11.37
C PRO A 461 -9.78 14.22 -11.88
N LYS A 462 -10.61 13.48 -12.59
CA LYS A 462 -10.16 12.27 -13.30
C LYS A 462 -9.17 12.67 -14.41
N PHE A 463 -8.32 11.72 -14.77
CA PHE A 463 -7.49 11.88 -15.95
C PHE A 463 -8.39 12.03 -17.17
N ASP A 464 -8.15 13.09 -17.97
CA ASP A 464 -9.04 13.47 -19.05
C ASP A 464 -9.11 12.38 -20.13
N GLY A 465 -10.33 12.00 -20.52
CA GLY A 465 -10.57 11.01 -21.56
C GLY A 465 -9.99 11.42 -22.93
N GLY A 466 -9.93 12.70 -23.22
CA GLY A 466 -9.29 13.21 -24.43
C GLY A 466 -7.77 13.00 -24.43
N LYS A 467 -7.12 13.06 -23.25
CA LYS A 467 -5.69 12.69 -23.13
C LYS A 467 -5.48 11.21 -23.41
N LEU A 468 -6.35 10.35 -22.89
CA LEU A 468 -6.30 8.91 -23.18
C LEU A 468 -6.51 8.62 -24.67
N GLU A 469 -7.38 9.38 -25.34
CA GLU A 469 -7.60 9.27 -26.78
C GLU A 469 -6.36 9.67 -27.58
N LEU A 470 -5.68 10.77 -27.23
CA LEU A 470 -4.40 11.16 -27.84
C LEU A 470 -3.32 10.08 -27.63
N TYR A 471 -3.22 9.55 -26.42
CA TYR A 471 -2.22 8.52 -26.11
C TYR A 471 -2.52 7.21 -26.85
N LYS A 472 -3.81 6.87 -26.97
CA LYS A 472 -4.22 5.71 -27.75
C LYS A 472 -3.89 5.88 -29.23
N TYR A 473 -4.16 7.05 -29.81
CA TYR A 473 -3.77 7.35 -31.19
C TYR A 473 -2.25 7.21 -31.35
N ALA A 474 -1.45 7.79 -30.43
CA ALA A 474 0.00 7.65 -30.49
C ALA A 474 0.45 6.19 -30.39
N SER A 475 -0.16 5.39 -29.51
CA SER A 475 0.15 3.96 -29.34
C SER A 475 -0.19 3.13 -30.58
N ASP A 476 -1.28 3.48 -31.28
CA ASP A 476 -1.76 2.74 -32.46
C ASP A 476 -0.97 3.15 -33.72
N ALA A 477 -0.61 4.45 -33.84
CA ALA A 477 0.02 5.00 -35.05
C ALA A 477 1.56 4.90 -35.03
N TYR A 478 2.19 4.95 -33.86
CA TYR A 478 3.64 5.02 -33.72
C TYR A 478 4.16 3.91 -32.82
N GLN A 479 4.76 2.88 -33.44
CA GLN A 479 5.33 1.75 -32.70
C GLN A 479 6.74 2.08 -32.20
N PRO A 480 7.09 1.74 -30.94
CA PRO A 480 8.36 2.10 -30.31
C PRO A 480 9.61 1.56 -31.02
N ASP A 481 9.48 0.47 -31.79
CA ASP A 481 10.61 -0.26 -32.36
C ASP A 481 11.08 0.31 -33.72
N VAL A 482 10.48 1.37 -34.26
CA VAL A 482 10.70 1.86 -35.65
C VAL A 482 11.05 3.35 -35.68
N ASN A 483 11.98 3.84 -34.88
CA ASN A 483 12.49 5.22 -34.89
C ASN A 483 11.45 6.36 -34.73
N ASN A 484 10.19 6.04 -34.50
CA ASN A 484 9.11 7.03 -34.37
C ASN A 484 8.82 7.34 -32.89
N ASN A 485 9.83 7.84 -32.19
CA ASN A 485 9.61 8.24 -30.80
C ASN A 485 8.74 9.50 -30.75
N VAL A 486 7.63 9.40 -30.04
CA VAL A 486 6.75 10.52 -29.75
C VAL A 486 7.17 11.12 -28.42
N LEU A 487 7.63 12.36 -28.43
CA LEU A 487 7.90 13.13 -27.23
C LEU A 487 6.58 13.68 -26.66
N VAL A 488 6.45 13.81 -25.35
CA VAL A 488 5.31 14.51 -24.75
C VAL A 488 5.75 15.86 -24.24
N PHE A 489 4.93 16.87 -24.46
CA PHE A 489 5.05 18.17 -23.85
C PHE A 489 3.85 18.40 -22.92
N GLY A 490 4.05 18.10 -21.64
CA GLY A 490 3.07 18.13 -20.57
C GLY A 490 3.74 18.13 -19.21
N ASN A 491 2.98 17.96 -18.14
CA ASN A 491 3.56 17.81 -16.80
C ASN A 491 4.09 16.39 -16.57
N GLU A 492 4.83 16.20 -15.48
CA GLU A 492 5.50 14.93 -15.15
C GLU A 492 4.53 13.74 -15.08
N LEU A 493 3.32 13.94 -14.54
CA LEU A 493 2.31 12.90 -14.42
C LEU A 493 1.77 12.49 -15.81
N GLU A 494 1.54 13.47 -16.69
CA GLU A 494 1.07 13.26 -18.06
C GLU A 494 2.11 12.50 -18.88
N GLU A 495 3.37 12.91 -18.79
CA GLU A 495 4.49 12.23 -19.46
C GLU A 495 4.67 10.80 -18.95
N GLY A 496 4.57 10.61 -17.64
CA GLY A 496 4.65 9.28 -17.02
C GLY A 496 3.56 8.33 -17.53
N TRP A 497 2.30 8.77 -17.58
CA TRP A 497 1.21 7.98 -18.14
C TRP A 497 1.35 7.72 -19.63
N PHE A 498 1.80 8.71 -20.40
CA PHE A 498 2.05 8.50 -21.82
C PHE A 498 3.07 7.37 -22.04
N GLN A 499 4.25 7.47 -21.41
CA GLN A 499 5.30 6.46 -21.55
C GLN A 499 4.81 5.06 -21.17
N THR A 500 4.04 4.97 -20.08
CA THR A 500 3.54 3.69 -19.55
C THR A 500 2.47 3.07 -20.44
N LEU A 501 1.55 3.87 -20.99
CA LEU A 501 0.44 3.40 -21.81
C LEU A 501 0.85 3.08 -23.25
N THR A 502 1.79 3.85 -23.81
CA THR A 502 2.24 3.71 -25.19
C THR A 502 3.48 2.84 -25.35
N ASP A 503 4.15 2.47 -24.24
CA ASP A 503 5.47 1.80 -24.23
C ASP A 503 6.58 2.62 -24.93
N GLN A 504 6.37 3.92 -25.08
CA GLN A 504 7.36 4.84 -25.61
C GLN A 504 8.37 5.20 -24.53
N ASP A 505 9.64 5.04 -24.77
CA ASP A 505 10.72 5.39 -23.82
C ASP A 505 11.35 6.73 -24.18
N SER A 506 10.49 7.76 -24.32
CA SER A 506 10.93 9.10 -24.66
C SER A 506 11.47 9.84 -23.43
N PRO A 507 12.51 10.68 -23.58
CA PRO A 507 12.98 11.53 -22.48
C PRO A 507 11.87 12.45 -21.98
N LYS A 508 11.89 12.78 -20.69
CA LYS A 508 10.92 13.71 -20.06
C LYS A 508 11.39 15.14 -20.20
N CYS A 509 10.49 16.04 -20.59
CA CYS A 509 10.73 17.48 -20.62
C CYS A 509 9.99 18.25 -19.52
N ASN A 510 9.01 17.63 -18.85
CA ASN A 510 8.24 18.22 -17.76
C ASN A 510 7.67 19.61 -18.08
N GLY A 511 7.25 19.82 -19.32
CA GLY A 511 6.75 21.12 -19.82
C GLY A 511 7.80 22.23 -19.93
N ASP A 512 9.09 21.92 -19.79
CA ASP A 512 10.18 22.89 -20.01
C ASP A 512 10.62 22.91 -21.48
N ILE A 513 10.48 24.09 -22.11
CA ILE A 513 10.79 24.26 -23.52
C ILE A 513 12.28 24.12 -23.84
N ASN A 514 13.17 24.45 -22.89
CA ASN A 514 14.60 24.33 -23.12
C ASN A 514 15.00 22.86 -23.17
N THR A 515 14.54 22.08 -22.20
CA THR A 515 14.73 20.62 -22.18
C THR A 515 14.10 19.96 -23.41
N TYR A 516 12.90 20.40 -23.82
CA TYR A 516 12.27 19.96 -25.07
C TYR A 516 13.19 20.19 -26.27
N ASN A 517 13.71 21.42 -26.44
CA ASN A 517 14.59 21.76 -27.55
C ASN A 517 15.90 20.96 -27.54
N GLU A 518 16.48 20.72 -26.36
CA GLU A 518 17.64 19.84 -26.22
C GLU A 518 17.33 18.44 -26.74
N ILE A 519 16.21 17.85 -26.32
CA ILE A 519 15.82 16.50 -26.75
C ILE A 519 15.60 16.46 -28.28
N VAL A 520 14.87 17.45 -28.82
CA VAL A 520 14.63 17.57 -30.27
C VAL A 520 15.94 17.69 -31.05
N SER A 521 16.92 18.44 -30.54
CA SER A 521 18.23 18.60 -31.19
C SER A 521 19.03 17.30 -31.33
N THR A 522 18.73 16.30 -30.50
CA THR A 522 19.34 14.97 -30.61
C THR A 522 18.81 14.14 -31.76
N GLY A 523 17.73 14.56 -32.43
CA GLY A 523 17.06 13.84 -33.51
C GLY A 523 16.37 12.53 -33.09
N LYS A 524 16.15 12.33 -31.78
CA LYS A 524 15.55 11.09 -31.25
C LYS A 524 14.02 11.07 -31.30
N ALA A 525 13.37 12.22 -31.51
CA ALA A 525 11.93 12.33 -31.57
C ALA A 525 11.49 12.89 -32.94
N GLU A 526 10.55 12.24 -33.59
CA GLU A 526 9.97 12.69 -34.86
C GLU A 526 8.62 13.36 -34.67
N TYR A 527 7.93 13.05 -33.59
CA TYR A 527 6.62 13.59 -33.26
C TYR A 527 6.59 14.12 -31.84
N VAL A 528 5.69 15.06 -31.58
CA VAL A 528 5.39 15.57 -30.25
C VAL A 528 3.90 15.51 -29.97
N CYS A 529 3.54 14.95 -28.82
CA CYS A 529 2.20 15.04 -28.25
C CYS A 529 2.17 16.25 -27.31
N VAL A 530 1.47 17.31 -27.70
CA VAL A 530 1.35 18.55 -26.94
C VAL A 530 0.00 18.56 -26.22
N LEU A 531 0.05 18.73 -24.91
CA LEU A 531 -1.16 18.86 -24.08
C LEU A 531 -1.44 20.34 -23.77
N TYR A 532 -2.70 20.74 -23.90
CA TYR A 532 -3.12 22.11 -23.58
C TYR A 532 -3.07 22.33 -22.06
N GLY A 533 -2.24 23.26 -21.66
CA GLY A 533 -1.99 23.67 -20.28
C GLY A 533 -1.08 24.89 -20.25
N ASP A 534 -0.65 25.33 -19.08
CA ASP A 534 0.15 26.53 -18.88
C ASP A 534 1.46 26.51 -19.69
N ALA A 535 2.13 25.37 -19.74
CA ALA A 535 3.36 25.18 -20.50
C ALA A 535 3.14 25.37 -22.01
N TYR A 536 2.04 24.83 -22.55
CA TYR A 536 1.65 25.05 -23.93
C TYR A 536 1.31 26.52 -24.19
N GLN A 537 0.49 27.14 -23.33
CA GLN A 537 0.08 28.56 -23.51
C GLN A 537 1.28 29.50 -23.60
N THR A 538 2.28 29.26 -22.78
CA THR A 538 3.54 30.03 -22.78
C THR A 538 4.31 29.89 -24.09
N ASN A 539 4.18 28.75 -24.78
CA ASN A 539 4.93 28.43 -26.01
C ASN A 539 4.02 28.20 -27.22
N GLN A 540 2.80 28.73 -27.19
CA GLN A 540 1.75 28.46 -28.16
C GLN A 540 2.17 28.74 -29.60
N ALA A 541 2.80 29.88 -29.87
CA ALA A 541 3.20 30.29 -31.22
C ALA A 541 4.16 29.26 -31.87
N TYR A 542 5.04 28.65 -31.08
CA TYR A 542 5.93 27.60 -31.56
C TYR A 542 5.16 26.33 -31.91
N PHE A 543 4.38 25.82 -30.96
CA PHE A 543 3.67 24.55 -31.15
C PHE A 543 2.56 24.63 -32.19
N ASP A 544 1.90 25.79 -32.36
CA ASP A 544 0.89 26.00 -33.39
C ASP A 544 1.49 26.09 -34.81
N SER A 545 2.79 26.33 -34.92
CA SER A 545 3.49 26.31 -36.22
C SER A 545 3.81 24.94 -36.75
N LEU A 546 3.68 23.89 -35.92
CA LEU A 546 3.98 22.50 -36.28
C LEU A 546 2.85 21.90 -37.14
N GLU A 547 3.21 20.94 -37.98
CA GLU A 547 2.26 20.19 -38.79
C GLU A 547 1.48 19.19 -37.89
N LYS A 548 0.21 19.50 -37.59
CA LYS A 548 -0.66 18.70 -36.73
C LYS A 548 -1.17 17.50 -37.52
N VAL A 549 -0.87 16.28 -37.01
CA VAL A 549 -1.34 15.02 -37.61
C VAL A 549 -2.61 14.46 -36.94
N TYR A 550 -2.82 14.82 -35.69
CA TYR A 550 -4.04 14.49 -34.93
C TYR A 550 -4.30 15.55 -33.87
N GLN A 551 -5.56 15.91 -33.63
CA GLN A 551 -5.95 16.94 -32.65
C GLN A 551 -7.32 16.63 -32.05
N ASN A 552 -7.47 16.92 -30.77
CA ASN A 552 -8.76 16.93 -30.06
C ASN A 552 -8.86 18.12 -29.09
N GLY A 553 -9.87 18.11 -28.20
CA GLY A 553 -10.14 19.22 -27.28
C GLY A 553 -9.07 19.47 -26.21
N VAL A 554 -8.13 18.55 -25.99
CA VAL A 554 -7.14 18.63 -24.89
C VAL A 554 -5.70 18.72 -25.38
N GLY A 555 -5.45 18.57 -26.68
CA GLY A 555 -4.11 18.64 -27.24
C GLY A 555 -4.03 18.15 -28.68
N PHE A 556 -2.82 17.94 -29.15
CA PHE A 556 -2.57 17.43 -30.49
C PHE A 556 -1.25 16.68 -30.60
N ILE A 557 -1.12 15.89 -31.66
CA ILE A 557 0.15 15.28 -32.07
C ILE A 557 0.59 15.98 -33.33
N ALA A 558 1.84 16.42 -33.37
CA ALA A 558 2.44 17.12 -34.48
C ALA A 558 3.80 16.52 -34.87
N LYS A 559 4.17 16.68 -36.13
CA LYS A 559 5.50 16.31 -36.62
C LYS A 559 6.51 17.38 -36.20
N ILE A 560 7.66 16.96 -35.67
CA ILE A 560 8.78 17.85 -35.37
C ILE A 560 9.50 18.12 -36.66
N LYS A 561 9.72 19.41 -36.96
CA LYS A 561 10.44 19.83 -38.17
C LYS A 561 11.93 19.66 -38.03
#